data_ce09ad66613f0728d07a199fd0ee3b87
#
_entry.id   ce09ad66613f0728d07a199fd0ee3b87
#
_cell.length_a   1.000
_cell.length_b   1.000
_cell.length_c   1.000
_cell.angle_alpha   90.00
_cell.angle_beta   90.00
_cell.angle_gamma   90.00
#
_symmetry.space_group_name_H-M   'P 1'
#
loop_
_entity.id
_entity.type
_entity.pdbx_description
1 polymer ?
#
loop_
_entity_poly.entity_id
_entity_poly.type
_entity_poly.pdbx_seq_one_letter_code
_entity_poly.pdbx_strand_id
1 'polypeptide(L)'
;CNPAHLEFRHIELLKKFGFNRISLGIQDFRDDVLEAINRKPSKHKIEDIVSKIKSEGFTGTNIDLVYGLPLQTVNSFKKTVERAIELQTERLVTFSYAHVPSVLPRQKILEKIGFPNSNDKASMYEDSYKKFVSSGYISIGMDHYSLPEDEFAIALKNKNLHRNFQGYCTRAVSYTHLRAHETSS
;
A
#
# COMPACT_ATOMS: atom_id res chain seq x y z
N CYS A 1 1.52 -3.81 -7.97
CA CYS A 1 2.11 -3.24 -9.21
C CYS A 1 2.92 -1.99 -8.89
N ASN A 2 4.01 -1.74 -9.63
CA ASN A 2 4.74 -0.48 -9.57
C ASN A 2 4.20 0.46 -10.66
N PRO A 3 3.64 1.63 -10.31
CA PRO A 3 3.07 2.56 -11.28
C PRO A 3 4.06 3.04 -12.35
N ALA A 4 5.36 3.11 -12.04
CA ALA A 4 6.40 3.50 -13.01
C ALA A 4 6.51 2.57 -14.25
N HIS A 5 6.04 1.33 -14.12
CA HIS A 5 6.08 0.31 -15.16
C HIS A 5 4.69 -0.14 -15.63
N LEU A 6 3.63 0.47 -15.09
CA LEU A 6 2.26 0.11 -15.42
C LEU A 6 1.77 0.92 -16.61
N GLU A 7 1.39 0.21 -17.68
CA GLU A 7 0.74 0.78 -18.85
C GLU A 7 -0.75 0.37 -18.86
N PHE A 8 -1.62 1.15 -19.47
CA PHE A 8 -3.05 0.86 -19.54
C PHE A 8 -3.37 -0.50 -20.14
N ARG A 9 -2.62 -0.92 -21.16
CA ARG A 9 -2.75 -2.26 -21.77
C ARG A 9 -2.47 -3.40 -20.77
N HIS A 10 -1.61 -3.16 -19.74
CA HIS A 10 -1.37 -4.17 -18.71
C HIS A 10 -2.61 -4.37 -17.85
N ILE A 11 -3.35 -3.31 -17.56
CA ILE A 11 -4.61 -3.37 -16.80
C ILE A 11 -5.64 -4.19 -17.58
N GLU A 12 -5.79 -3.94 -18.86
CA GLU A 12 -6.68 -4.69 -19.77
C GLU A 12 -6.31 -6.18 -19.83
N LEU A 13 -5.02 -6.49 -19.98
CA LEU A 13 -4.53 -7.86 -20.00
C LEU A 13 -4.77 -8.58 -18.67
N LEU A 14 -4.46 -7.94 -17.55
CA LEU A 14 -4.74 -8.50 -16.22
C LEU A 14 -6.22 -8.83 -16.06
N LYS A 15 -7.11 -7.92 -16.49
CA LYS A 15 -8.56 -8.19 -16.46
C LYS A 15 -8.95 -9.37 -17.32
N LYS A 16 -8.42 -9.43 -18.56
CA LYS A 16 -8.66 -10.53 -19.50
C LYS A 16 -8.24 -11.89 -18.91
N PHE A 17 -7.16 -11.92 -18.12
CA PHE A 17 -6.68 -13.13 -17.43
C PHE A 17 -7.41 -13.43 -16.10
N GLY A 18 -8.49 -12.71 -15.81
CA GLY A 18 -9.34 -12.99 -14.65
C GLY A 18 -8.86 -12.35 -13.34
N PHE A 19 -7.86 -11.47 -13.37
CA PHE A 19 -7.50 -10.70 -12.18
C PHE A 19 -8.63 -9.74 -11.85
N ASN A 20 -9.00 -9.70 -10.57
CA ASN A 20 -10.12 -8.87 -10.09
C ASN A 20 -9.69 -7.80 -9.07
N ARG A 21 -8.44 -7.81 -8.62
CA ARG A 21 -7.88 -6.84 -7.67
C ARG A 21 -6.48 -6.42 -8.09
N ILE A 22 -6.16 -5.14 -7.86
CA ILE A 22 -4.83 -4.57 -8.13
C ILE A 22 -4.35 -3.83 -6.89
N SER A 23 -3.08 -4.06 -6.51
CA SER A 23 -2.37 -3.23 -5.53
C SER A 23 -1.35 -2.35 -6.25
N LEU A 24 -1.38 -1.05 -5.95
CA LEU A 24 -0.48 -0.04 -6.47
C LEU A 24 0.47 0.42 -5.38
N GLY A 25 1.72 0.05 -5.47
CA GLY A 25 2.76 0.54 -4.57
C GLY A 25 3.18 1.95 -4.94
N ILE A 26 2.42 2.96 -4.52
CA ILE A 26 2.69 4.37 -4.80
C ILE A 26 3.84 4.88 -3.92
N GLN A 27 3.83 4.53 -2.65
CA GLN A 27 4.76 4.90 -1.58
C GLN A 27 4.61 6.38 -1.17
N ASP A 28 4.77 7.32 -2.10
CA ASP A 28 4.52 8.75 -1.97
C ASP A 28 4.09 9.31 -3.33
N PHE A 29 3.48 10.49 -3.36
CA PHE A 29 3.13 11.18 -4.61
C PHE A 29 4.17 12.24 -5.01
N ARG A 30 5.16 12.49 -4.19
CA ARG A 30 6.23 13.45 -4.45
C ARG A 30 7.36 12.77 -5.20
N ASP A 31 7.74 13.35 -6.34
CA ASP A 31 8.79 12.82 -7.20
C ASP A 31 10.16 12.83 -6.51
N ASP A 32 10.48 13.88 -5.74
CA ASP A 32 11.73 13.97 -4.99
C ASP A 32 11.87 12.89 -3.90
N VAL A 33 10.77 12.52 -3.24
CA VAL A 33 10.74 11.42 -2.28
C VAL A 33 10.95 10.08 -2.99
N LEU A 34 10.29 9.87 -4.13
CA LEU A 34 10.44 8.66 -4.93
C LEU A 34 11.87 8.52 -5.47
N GLU A 35 12.45 9.58 -6.01
CA GLU A 35 13.82 9.61 -6.50
C GLU A 35 14.82 9.32 -5.40
N ALA A 36 14.62 9.87 -4.19
CA ALA A 36 15.48 9.62 -3.03
C ALA A 36 15.58 8.12 -2.70
N ILE A 37 14.51 7.35 -2.90
CA ILE A 37 14.49 5.89 -2.68
C ILE A 37 14.75 5.08 -3.97
N ASN A 38 15.31 5.72 -5.00
CA ASN A 38 15.60 5.14 -6.30
C ASN A 38 14.37 4.52 -6.98
N ARG A 39 13.25 5.19 -6.89
CA ARG A 39 11.98 4.79 -7.48
C ARG A 39 11.57 5.79 -8.54
N LYS A 40 11.36 5.34 -9.77
CA LYS A 40 10.93 6.21 -10.85
C LYS A 40 9.49 6.67 -10.62
N PRO A 41 9.15 7.93 -10.90
CA PRO A 41 7.77 8.40 -10.94
C PRO A 41 6.92 7.60 -11.95
N SER A 42 5.62 7.64 -11.77
CA SER A 42 4.68 7.04 -12.70
C SER A 42 4.69 7.78 -14.04
N LYS A 43 4.58 7.04 -15.17
CA LYS A 43 4.43 7.64 -16.51
C LYS A 43 3.06 8.27 -16.73
N HIS A 44 2.04 7.73 -16.08
CA HIS A 44 0.67 8.21 -16.15
C HIS A 44 0.29 8.83 -14.81
N LYS A 45 -0.64 9.76 -14.81
CA LYS A 45 -1.21 10.27 -13.56
C LYS A 45 -1.86 9.12 -12.79
N ILE A 46 -1.69 9.08 -11.50
CA ILE A 46 -2.24 8.01 -10.66
C ILE A 46 -3.77 7.98 -10.74
N GLU A 47 -4.38 9.15 -10.83
CA GLU A 47 -5.82 9.32 -11.02
C GLU A 47 -6.32 8.61 -12.30
N ASP A 48 -5.57 8.73 -13.41
CA ASP A 48 -5.91 8.08 -14.69
C ASP A 48 -5.75 6.56 -14.57
N ILE A 49 -4.70 6.09 -13.88
CA ILE A 49 -4.49 4.66 -13.63
C ILE A 49 -5.67 4.09 -12.81
N VAL A 50 -6.05 4.75 -11.71
CA VAL A 50 -7.15 4.31 -10.86
C VAL A 50 -8.49 4.35 -11.62
N SER A 51 -8.72 5.39 -12.41
CA SER A 51 -9.90 5.50 -13.27
C SER A 51 -9.96 4.36 -14.29
N LYS A 52 -8.84 4.04 -14.94
CA LYS A 52 -8.77 2.91 -15.88
C LYS A 52 -9.03 1.57 -15.19
N ILE A 53 -8.47 1.33 -14.00
CA ILE A 53 -8.72 0.12 -13.21
C ILE A 53 -10.21 -0.03 -12.91
N LYS A 54 -10.86 1.04 -12.47
CA LYS A 54 -12.31 1.06 -12.19
C LYS A 54 -13.14 0.79 -13.45
N SER A 55 -12.81 1.45 -14.57
CA SER A 55 -13.53 1.27 -15.85
C SER A 55 -13.40 -0.13 -16.44
N GLU A 56 -12.30 -0.84 -16.17
CA GLU A 56 -12.13 -2.25 -16.56
C GLU A 56 -12.88 -3.22 -15.63
N GLY A 57 -13.57 -2.72 -14.60
CA GLY A 57 -14.42 -3.55 -13.71
C GLY A 57 -13.63 -4.38 -12.72
N PHE A 58 -12.47 -3.93 -12.26
CA PHE A 58 -11.82 -4.52 -11.09
C PHE A 58 -12.67 -4.28 -9.84
N THR A 59 -12.75 -5.28 -8.97
CA THR A 59 -13.58 -5.25 -7.76
C THR A 59 -12.84 -4.68 -6.54
N GLY A 60 -11.56 -4.38 -6.68
CA GLY A 60 -10.80 -3.75 -5.60
C GLY A 60 -9.44 -3.24 -6.05
N THR A 61 -9.14 -2.03 -5.59
CA THR A 61 -7.86 -1.37 -5.76
C THR A 61 -7.27 -1.09 -4.38
N ASN A 62 -6.01 -1.45 -4.19
CA ASN A 62 -5.26 -1.11 -2.99
C ASN A 62 -4.15 -0.13 -3.33
N ILE A 63 -3.94 0.85 -2.46
CA ILE A 63 -2.81 1.78 -2.53
C ILE A 63 -1.91 1.58 -1.33
N ASP A 64 -0.63 1.33 -1.61
CA ASP A 64 0.40 1.23 -0.59
C ASP A 64 1.16 2.56 -0.51
N LEU A 65 1.19 3.14 0.69
CA LEU A 65 1.97 4.32 1.06
C LEU A 65 3.06 3.92 2.06
N VAL A 66 4.13 4.69 2.11
CA VAL A 66 5.21 4.50 3.10
C VAL A 66 5.51 5.81 3.79
N TYR A 67 5.41 5.84 5.12
CA TYR A 67 5.81 7.00 5.91
C TYR A 67 7.19 6.81 6.55
N GLY A 68 7.85 7.92 6.85
CA GLY A 68 9.21 7.91 7.39
C GLY A 68 10.30 7.76 6.34
N LEU A 69 9.98 8.01 5.06
CA LEU A 69 10.97 8.07 3.98
C LEU A 69 11.81 9.35 4.07
N PRO A 70 13.03 9.36 3.48
CA PRO A 70 13.81 10.59 3.32
C PRO A 70 12.97 11.72 2.68
N LEU A 71 13.26 12.97 3.03
CA LEU A 71 12.58 14.17 2.56
C LEU A 71 11.11 14.31 2.95
N GLN A 72 10.50 13.33 3.58
CA GLN A 72 9.14 13.49 4.12
C GLN A 72 9.15 14.34 5.39
N THR A 73 8.10 15.14 5.54
CA THR A 73 7.73 15.85 6.77
C THR A 73 6.31 15.46 7.15
N VAL A 74 5.90 15.70 8.38
CA VAL A 74 4.51 15.46 8.84
C VAL A 74 3.51 16.11 7.88
N ASN A 75 3.75 17.38 7.51
CA ASN A 75 2.86 18.11 6.62
C ASN A 75 2.86 17.56 5.17
N SER A 76 4.02 17.15 4.65
CA SER A 76 4.07 16.58 3.30
C SER A 76 3.37 15.23 3.24
N PHE A 77 3.55 14.37 4.25
CA PHE A 77 2.89 13.07 4.29
C PHE A 77 1.37 13.21 4.50
N LYS A 78 0.92 14.20 5.27
CA LYS A 78 -0.51 14.53 5.38
C LYS A 78 -1.13 14.81 4.00
N LYS A 79 -0.46 15.57 3.12
CA LYS A 79 -0.92 15.82 1.75
C LYS A 79 -0.95 14.53 0.91
N THR A 80 0.03 13.65 1.09
CA THR A 80 0.07 12.32 0.46
C THR A 80 -1.14 11.49 0.87
N VAL A 81 -1.51 11.49 2.15
CA VAL A 81 -2.69 10.79 2.67
C VAL A 81 -3.99 11.41 2.09
N GLU A 82 -4.10 12.73 2.08
CA GLU A 82 -5.27 13.42 1.52
C GLU A 82 -5.49 13.06 0.05
N ARG A 83 -4.43 13.10 -0.76
CA ARG A 83 -4.50 12.71 -2.17
C ARG A 83 -4.86 11.23 -2.36
N ALA A 84 -4.35 10.34 -1.50
CA ALA A 84 -4.72 8.92 -1.56
C ALA A 84 -6.22 8.70 -1.27
N ILE A 85 -6.79 9.45 -0.33
CA ILE A 85 -8.22 9.40 0.00
C ILE A 85 -9.07 9.90 -1.18
N GLU A 86 -8.65 10.96 -1.87
CA GLU A 86 -9.34 11.52 -3.05
C GLU A 86 -9.47 10.50 -4.19
N LEU A 87 -8.58 9.52 -4.28
CA LEU A 87 -8.66 8.45 -5.27
C LEU A 87 -9.81 7.47 -5.00
N GLN A 88 -10.37 7.46 -3.79
CA GLN A 88 -11.50 6.62 -3.39
C GLN A 88 -11.30 5.14 -3.76
N THR A 89 -10.15 4.60 -3.43
CA THR A 89 -9.85 3.18 -3.61
C THR A 89 -10.37 2.37 -2.43
N GLU A 90 -10.65 1.10 -2.65
CA GLU A 90 -11.26 0.21 -1.66
C GLU A 90 -10.36 -0.03 -0.46
N ARG A 91 -9.03 0.01 -0.66
CA ARG A 91 -8.04 -0.19 0.41
C ARG A 91 -6.91 0.81 0.36
N LEU A 92 -6.44 1.18 1.53
CA LEU A 92 -5.24 1.98 1.75
C LEU A 92 -4.36 1.28 2.79
N VAL A 93 -3.07 1.27 2.55
CA VAL A 93 -2.08 0.71 3.48
C VAL A 93 -0.97 1.74 3.68
N THR A 94 -0.55 1.93 4.94
CA THR A 94 0.52 2.87 5.28
C THR A 94 1.63 2.15 6.03
N PHE A 95 2.69 1.75 5.34
CA PHE A 95 3.82 1.08 5.97
C PHE A 95 4.80 2.06 6.59
N SER A 96 5.31 1.73 7.76
CA SER A 96 6.48 2.43 8.32
C SER A 96 7.74 2.03 7.56
N TYR A 97 8.51 3.00 7.07
CA TYR A 97 9.83 2.69 6.51
C TYR A 97 10.73 2.08 7.60
N ALA A 98 11.24 0.89 7.30
CA ALA A 98 12.19 0.18 8.14
C ALA A 98 13.62 0.37 7.61
N HIS A 99 14.45 1.09 8.39
CA HIS A 99 15.85 1.29 8.08
C HIS A 99 16.70 0.20 8.74
N VAL A 100 17.15 -0.76 7.97
CA VAL A 100 17.92 -1.94 8.45
C VAL A 100 19.16 -2.17 7.57
N PRO A 101 20.12 -1.25 7.56
CA PRO A 101 21.28 -1.30 6.66
C PRO A 101 22.21 -2.47 6.93
N SER A 102 22.13 -3.12 8.10
CA SER A 102 22.84 -4.35 8.41
C SER A 102 22.35 -5.54 7.55
N VAL A 103 21.06 -5.56 7.20
CA VAL A 103 20.43 -6.58 6.35
C VAL A 103 20.38 -6.13 4.88
N LEU A 104 20.12 -4.85 4.67
CA LEU A 104 19.99 -4.22 3.36
C LEU A 104 21.03 -3.12 3.16
N PRO A 105 22.30 -3.45 2.81
CA PRO A 105 23.40 -2.49 2.75
C PRO A 105 23.16 -1.28 1.84
N ARG A 106 22.31 -1.44 0.80
CA ARG A 106 21.93 -0.36 -0.12
C ARG A 106 21.20 0.79 0.58
N GLN A 107 20.57 0.54 1.73
CA GLN A 107 19.89 1.58 2.50
C GLN A 107 20.86 2.62 3.11
N LYS A 108 22.16 2.30 3.28
CA LYS A 108 23.15 3.24 3.79
C LYS A 108 23.24 4.54 3.00
N ILE A 109 22.95 4.49 1.70
CA ILE A 109 22.98 5.70 0.87
C ILE A 109 21.95 6.74 1.33
N LEU A 110 20.83 6.29 1.89
CA LEU A 110 19.74 7.14 2.36
C LEU A 110 20.10 7.89 3.65
N GLU A 111 21.08 7.40 4.43
CA GLU A 111 21.57 8.06 5.64
C GLU A 111 22.14 9.46 5.36
N LYS A 112 22.69 9.64 4.14
CA LYS A 112 23.23 10.95 3.70
C LYS A 112 22.14 12.00 3.49
N ILE A 113 20.91 11.57 3.21
CA ILE A 113 19.75 12.45 3.00
C ILE A 113 19.10 12.75 4.35
N GLY A 114 19.11 11.78 5.28
CA GLY A 114 18.45 11.83 6.57
C GLY A 114 17.00 11.36 6.51
N PHE A 115 16.44 11.12 7.68
CA PHE A 115 15.07 10.61 7.88
C PHE A 115 14.30 11.48 8.87
N PRO A 116 12.97 11.50 8.81
CA PRO A 116 12.15 12.03 9.88
C PRO A 116 12.51 11.35 11.22
N ASN A 117 12.51 12.12 12.28
CA ASN A 117 12.76 11.59 13.63
C ASN A 117 11.59 10.72 14.10
N SER A 118 11.75 10.05 15.24
CA SER A 118 10.75 9.14 15.79
C SER A 118 9.42 9.84 16.13
N ASN A 119 9.47 11.09 16.60
CA ASN A 119 8.27 11.87 16.93
C ASN A 119 7.52 12.24 15.64
N ASP A 120 8.24 12.67 14.60
CA ASP A 120 7.64 12.95 13.30
C ASP A 120 6.97 11.71 12.71
N LYS A 121 7.64 10.54 12.79
CA LYS A 121 7.06 9.27 12.33
C LYS A 121 5.79 8.90 13.11
N ALA A 122 5.80 9.09 14.42
CA ALA A 122 4.61 8.86 15.25
C ALA A 122 3.46 9.80 14.86
N SER A 123 3.76 11.09 14.64
CA SER A 123 2.77 12.07 14.17
C SER A 123 2.23 11.73 12.78
N MET A 124 3.09 11.29 11.84
CA MET A 124 2.64 10.83 10.51
C MET A 124 1.64 9.68 10.62
N TYR A 125 1.93 8.70 11.49
CA TYR A 125 1.03 7.56 11.72
C TYR A 125 -0.31 8.01 12.33
N GLU A 126 -0.27 8.78 13.41
CA GLU A 126 -1.48 9.22 14.11
C GLU A 126 -2.37 10.09 13.24
N ASP A 127 -1.79 11.06 12.51
CA ASP A 127 -2.53 11.95 11.64
C ASP A 127 -3.15 11.17 10.47
N SER A 128 -2.42 10.20 9.92
CA SER A 128 -2.95 9.32 8.86
C SER A 128 -4.13 8.50 9.36
N TYR A 129 -3.99 7.87 10.53
CA TYR A 129 -5.07 7.11 11.16
C TYR A 129 -6.33 7.96 11.34
N LYS A 130 -6.18 9.14 11.99
CA LYS A 130 -7.31 10.07 12.21
C LYS A 130 -7.97 10.48 10.89
N LYS A 131 -7.15 10.78 9.88
CA LYS A 131 -7.63 11.24 8.59
C LYS A 131 -8.37 10.13 7.83
N PHE A 132 -7.86 8.91 7.79
CA PHE A 132 -8.54 7.77 7.15
C PHE A 132 -9.87 7.47 7.81
N VAL A 133 -9.90 7.38 9.15
CA VAL A 133 -11.13 7.08 9.89
C VAL A 133 -12.16 8.21 9.70
N SER A 134 -11.76 9.47 9.78
CA SER A 134 -12.66 10.60 9.54
C SER A 134 -13.16 10.71 8.08
N SER A 135 -12.47 10.06 7.14
CA SER A 135 -12.86 9.98 5.72
C SER A 135 -13.65 8.71 5.37
N GLY A 136 -14.12 7.95 6.37
CA GLY A 136 -15.01 6.81 6.19
C GLY A 136 -14.30 5.45 6.03
N TYR A 137 -12.97 5.39 6.11
CA TYR A 137 -12.26 4.12 6.11
C TYR A 137 -12.33 3.45 7.49
N ILE A 138 -12.43 2.13 7.48
CA ILE A 138 -12.38 1.28 8.67
C ILE A 138 -10.94 0.81 8.86
N SER A 139 -10.41 0.98 10.07
CA SER A 139 -9.12 0.38 10.43
C SER A 139 -9.27 -1.14 10.54
N ILE A 140 -8.58 -1.87 9.69
CA ILE A 140 -8.60 -3.33 9.65
C ILE A 140 -7.65 -3.92 10.69
N GLY A 141 -6.57 -3.22 10.92
CA GLY A 141 -5.53 -3.55 11.88
C GLY A 141 -4.15 -3.17 11.36
N MET A 142 -3.24 -2.84 12.27
CA MET A 142 -1.91 -2.32 11.97
C MET A 142 -2.00 -1.15 10.97
N ASP A 143 -1.53 -1.36 9.76
CA ASP A 143 -1.35 -0.35 8.74
C ASP A 143 -2.43 -0.38 7.64
N HIS A 144 -3.47 -1.22 7.79
CA HIS A 144 -4.48 -1.48 6.76
C HIS A 144 -5.79 -0.79 7.06
N TYR A 145 -6.35 -0.16 6.04
CA TYR A 145 -7.65 0.51 6.06
C TYR A 145 -8.46 0.09 4.84
N SER A 146 -9.77 -0.03 5.00
CA SER A 146 -10.67 -0.33 3.89
C SER A 146 -11.97 0.43 3.98
N LEU A 147 -12.63 0.62 2.84
CA LEU A 147 -14.01 1.10 2.82
C LEU A 147 -14.95 0.07 3.47
N PRO A 148 -16.10 0.49 4.00
CA PRO A 148 -17.03 -0.39 4.70
C PRO A 148 -17.55 -1.57 3.86
N GLU A 149 -17.65 -1.38 2.54
CA GLU A 149 -18.15 -2.37 1.58
C GLU A 149 -17.08 -3.38 1.14
N ASP A 150 -15.81 -3.14 1.49
CA ASP A 150 -14.73 -4.06 1.14
C ASP A 150 -14.81 -5.36 1.96
N GLU A 151 -14.39 -6.46 1.35
CA GLU A 151 -14.40 -7.79 1.98
C GLU A 151 -13.62 -7.87 3.30
N PHE A 152 -12.59 -7.03 3.50
CA PHE A 152 -11.84 -7.00 4.77
C PHE A 152 -12.66 -6.39 5.90
N ALA A 153 -13.37 -5.28 5.65
CA ALA A 153 -14.26 -4.68 6.64
C ALA A 153 -15.43 -5.61 6.99
N ILE A 154 -16.02 -6.25 5.98
CA ILE A 154 -17.09 -7.23 6.16
C ILE A 154 -16.59 -8.44 6.96
N ALA A 155 -15.42 -8.98 6.61
CA ALA A 155 -14.82 -10.11 7.32
C ALA A 155 -14.43 -9.76 8.77
N LEU A 156 -13.93 -8.54 9.01
CA LEU A 156 -13.64 -8.06 10.37
C LEU A 156 -14.90 -8.01 11.21
N LYS A 157 -15.98 -7.43 10.68
CA LYS A 157 -17.29 -7.37 11.34
C LYS A 157 -17.85 -8.76 11.66
N ASN A 158 -17.67 -9.70 10.74
CA ASN A 158 -18.15 -11.08 10.87
C ASN A 158 -17.17 -12.00 11.63
N LYS A 159 -16.06 -11.47 12.14
CA LYS A 159 -14.98 -12.21 12.84
C LYS A 159 -14.36 -13.34 12.00
N ASN A 160 -14.33 -13.16 10.67
CA ASN A 160 -13.77 -14.10 9.69
C ASN A 160 -12.50 -13.59 9.04
N LEU A 161 -11.95 -12.48 9.55
CA LEU A 161 -10.70 -11.96 9.06
C LEU A 161 -9.53 -12.75 9.66
N HIS A 162 -8.67 -13.25 8.80
CA HIS A 162 -7.46 -13.99 9.18
C HIS A 162 -6.22 -13.18 8.82
N ARG A 163 -5.14 -13.44 9.51
CA ARG A 163 -3.83 -12.88 9.21
C ARG A 163 -2.80 -13.99 9.10
N ASN A 164 -2.00 -13.93 8.05
CA ASN A 164 -0.83 -14.79 7.86
C ASN A 164 0.43 -13.92 7.66
N PHE A 165 1.56 -14.54 7.31
CA PHE A 165 2.82 -13.83 7.08
C PHE A 165 2.78 -12.89 5.87
N GLN A 166 1.85 -13.07 4.94
CA GLN A 166 1.69 -12.23 3.75
C GLN A 166 0.74 -11.03 3.99
N GLY A 167 -0.06 -11.06 5.06
CA GLY A 167 -1.04 -10.01 5.38
C GLY A 167 -2.42 -10.54 5.78
N TYR A 168 -3.45 -9.73 5.54
CA TYR A 168 -4.83 -10.11 5.85
C TYR A 168 -5.46 -10.90 4.71
N CYS A 169 -6.32 -11.86 5.07
CA CYS A 169 -7.12 -12.65 4.14
C CYS A 169 -8.49 -13.00 4.74
N THR A 170 -9.47 -13.23 3.87
CA THR A 170 -10.86 -13.58 4.24
C THR A 170 -11.10 -15.09 4.26
N ARG A 171 -10.10 -15.88 3.90
CA ARG A 171 -10.15 -17.36 3.95
C ARG A 171 -8.99 -17.86 4.78
N ALA A 172 -9.23 -18.80 5.68
CA ALA A 172 -8.17 -19.49 6.39
C ALA A 172 -7.33 -20.29 5.38
N VAL A 173 -6.06 -19.90 5.22
CA VAL A 173 -5.12 -20.68 4.41
C VAL A 173 -4.51 -21.73 5.31
N SER A 174 -4.84 -23.00 5.08
CA SER A 174 -4.24 -24.12 5.79
C SER A 174 -2.76 -24.26 5.37
N TYR A 175 -1.85 -24.14 6.33
CA TYR A 175 -0.41 -24.37 6.13
C TYR A 175 -0.06 -25.81 5.75
N THR A 176 -0.98 -26.74 5.82
CA THR A 176 -0.76 -28.16 5.53
C THR A 176 -0.40 -28.44 4.08
N HIS A 177 -0.76 -27.56 3.14
CA HIS A 177 -0.46 -27.76 1.71
C HIS A 177 0.98 -27.35 1.31
N LEU A 178 1.63 -26.47 2.05
CA LEU A 178 3.01 -26.04 1.75
C LEU A 178 4.08 -27.05 2.25
N ARG A 179 3.76 -27.87 3.25
CA ARG A 179 4.69 -28.91 3.74
C ARG A 179 4.70 -30.20 2.92
N ALA A 180 3.70 -30.44 2.09
CA ALA A 180 3.59 -31.66 1.29
C ALA A 180 4.54 -31.68 0.07
N HIS A 181 5.13 -30.55 -0.31
CA HIS A 181 6.05 -30.46 -1.45
C HIS A 181 7.55 -30.48 -1.08
N GLU A 182 7.89 -30.43 0.20
CA GLU A 182 9.30 -30.42 0.65
C GLU A 182 9.85 -31.82 1.04
N THR A 183 9.06 -32.88 0.94
CA THR A 183 9.50 -34.24 1.38
C THR A 183 9.62 -35.27 0.27
N SER A 184 9.88 -34.84 -0.95
CA SER A 184 10.21 -35.76 -2.04
C SER A 184 11.39 -35.25 -2.84
N SER A 185 12.58 -35.46 -2.27
CA SER A 185 13.86 -35.57 -2.98
C SER A 185 14.86 -36.35 -2.14
#